data_c7e695b5def932246c690a6aadf47b00
#
_entry.id   c7e695b5def932246c690a6aadf47b00
#
_cell.length_a   1.000
_cell.length_b   1.000
_cell.length_c   1.000
_cell.angle_alpha   90.00
_cell.angle_beta   90.00
_cell.angle_gamma   90.00
#
_symmetry.space_group_name_H-M   'P 1'
#
loop_
_entity.id
_entity.type
_entity.pdbx_description
1 polymer ?
#
loop_
_entity_poly.entity_id
_entity_poly.type
_entity_poly.pdbx_seq_one_letter_code
_entity_poly.pdbx_strand_id
1 'polypeptide(L)'
;TVVKTLTDPTEYTTAEIAELYGFRWNSELDIRSIKQTLNLCHVRCKSPAMVRKELWTTLLAYNLIRTTAAAAAVLHDKQPRHLSFTSACQYVLASWMSLSCNQISAERVEAHCRKLLAQIAHCEVANRPGRIEPRVLKRRRHGYKLMQEPRAVLKARLLHRKDLL
;
A
#
# COMPACT_ATOMS: atom_id res chain seq x y z
N THR A 1 -21.87 -8.35 5.45
CA THR A 1 -22.23 -8.25 6.89
C THR A 1 -21.05 -7.65 7.63
N VAL A 2 -21.27 -6.61 8.40
CA VAL A 2 -20.27 -5.97 9.28
C VAL A 2 -20.68 -6.29 10.72
N VAL A 3 -19.74 -6.83 11.50
CA VAL A 3 -19.91 -7.06 12.94
C VAL A 3 -19.29 -5.88 13.69
N LYS A 4 -20.01 -5.29 14.61
CA LYS A 4 -19.63 -4.10 15.37
C LYS A 4 -19.86 -4.28 16.86
N THR A 5 -19.12 -3.53 17.66
CA THR A 5 -19.32 -3.40 19.11
C THR A 5 -20.17 -2.19 19.50
N LEU A 6 -20.38 -1.26 18.56
CA LEU A 6 -21.26 -0.09 18.71
C LEU A 6 -22.71 -0.58 18.54
N THR A 7 -23.42 -0.78 19.63
CA THR A 7 -24.73 -1.47 19.64
C THR A 7 -25.92 -0.55 19.65
N ASP A 8 -25.76 0.71 20.05
CA ASP A 8 -26.84 1.67 20.11
C ASP A 8 -27.18 2.22 18.70
N PRO A 9 -28.37 1.89 18.14
CA PRO A 9 -28.73 2.36 16.81
C PRO A 9 -29.21 3.83 16.80
N THR A 10 -29.47 4.43 17.96
CA THR A 10 -29.87 5.84 18.06
C THR A 10 -28.65 6.76 18.05
N GLU A 11 -27.53 6.31 18.62
CA GLU A 11 -26.25 7.03 18.64
C GLU A 11 -25.45 6.80 17.36
N TYR A 12 -25.50 5.57 16.81
CA TYR A 12 -24.70 5.15 15.63
C TYR A 12 -25.60 4.59 14.54
N THR A 13 -25.95 5.40 13.60
CA THR A 13 -26.78 4.98 12.46
C THR A 13 -26.06 3.98 11.54
N THR A 14 -26.81 3.16 10.83
CA THR A 14 -26.25 2.21 9.86
C THR A 14 -25.43 2.90 8.76
N ALA A 15 -25.85 4.12 8.36
CA ALA A 15 -25.15 4.90 7.33
C ALA A 15 -23.77 5.38 7.83
N GLU A 16 -23.70 5.95 9.03
CA GLU A 16 -22.43 6.38 9.64
C GLU A 16 -21.45 5.23 9.84
N ILE A 17 -21.96 4.07 10.26
CA ILE A 17 -21.13 2.86 10.41
C ILE A 17 -20.64 2.35 9.06
N ALA A 18 -21.46 2.40 8.01
CA ALA A 18 -21.06 2.01 6.66
C ALA A 18 -19.96 2.94 6.11
N GLU A 19 -20.08 4.24 6.35
CA GLU A 19 -19.08 5.25 5.99
C GLU A 19 -17.77 5.03 6.76
N LEU A 20 -17.84 4.90 8.08
CA LEU A 20 -16.68 4.61 8.94
C LEU A 20 -15.95 3.33 8.50
N TYR A 21 -16.71 2.29 8.17
CA TYR A 21 -16.14 1.05 7.64
C TYR A 21 -15.45 1.24 6.29
N GLY A 22 -15.99 2.14 5.46
CA GLY A 22 -15.35 2.54 4.19
C GLY A 22 -13.95 3.13 4.39
N PHE A 23 -13.77 3.96 5.44
CA PHE A 23 -12.46 4.53 5.77
C PHE A 23 -11.40 3.50 6.19
N ARG A 24 -11.79 2.30 6.62
CA ARG A 24 -10.86 1.20 6.89
C ARG A 24 -9.95 0.89 5.69
N TRP A 25 -10.49 1.04 4.48
CA TRP A 25 -9.71 0.85 3.26
C TRP A 25 -8.51 1.80 3.15
N ASN A 26 -8.62 3.00 3.69
CA ASN A 26 -7.51 3.95 3.71
C ASN A 26 -6.31 3.41 4.50
N SER A 27 -6.55 2.74 5.63
CA SER A 27 -5.48 2.11 6.42
C SER A 27 -4.78 1.00 5.64
N GLU A 28 -5.52 0.22 4.84
CA GLU A 28 -4.92 -0.81 3.98
C GLU A 28 -4.04 -0.20 2.88
N LEU A 29 -4.46 0.93 2.29
CA LEU A 29 -3.67 1.68 1.31
C LEU A 29 -2.41 2.28 1.93
N ASP A 30 -2.50 2.78 3.17
CA ASP A 30 -1.36 3.32 3.90
C ASP A 30 -0.34 2.22 4.23
N ILE A 31 -0.79 1.08 4.73
CA ILE A 31 0.05 -0.11 4.97
C ILE A 31 0.70 -0.60 3.67
N ARG A 32 -0.05 -0.60 2.55
CA ARG A 32 0.50 -0.93 1.24
C ARG A 32 1.61 0.03 0.83
N SER A 33 1.41 1.33 1.00
CA SER A 33 2.39 2.35 0.66
C SER A 33 3.68 2.16 1.46
N ILE A 34 3.58 1.89 2.76
CA ILE A 34 4.72 1.62 3.64
C ILE A 34 5.43 0.32 3.22
N LYS A 35 4.69 -0.76 3.01
CA LYS A 35 5.26 -2.07 2.69
C LYS A 35 5.83 -2.17 1.28
N GLN A 36 5.12 -1.65 0.28
CA GLN A 36 5.49 -1.84 -1.12
C GLN A 36 6.26 -0.64 -1.69
N THR A 37 5.76 0.59 -1.52
CA THR A 37 6.42 1.76 -2.09
C THR A 37 7.69 2.13 -1.34
N LEU A 38 7.67 2.07 0.01
CA LEU A 38 8.83 2.31 0.85
C LEU A 38 9.61 1.04 1.22
N ASN A 39 9.21 -0.11 0.65
CA ASN A 39 9.94 -1.38 0.71
C ASN A 39 10.16 -1.95 2.13
N LEU A 40 9.30 -1.63 3.10
CA LEU A 40 9.40 -2.15 4.46
C LEU A 40 9.10 -3.66 4.58
N CYS A 41 8.58 -4.31 3.53
CA CYS A 41 8.41 -5.77 3.51
C CYS A 41 9.76 -6.52 3.51
N HIS A 42 10.86 -5.84 3.20
CA HIS A 42 12.21 -6.38 3.20
C HIS A 42 13.09 -5.64 4.20
N VAL A 43 12.98 -6.02 5.48
CA VAL A 43 13.84 -5.49 6.56
C VAL A 43 15.27 -5.95 6.31
N ARG A 44 16.21 -5.02 6.20
CA ARG A 44 17.63 -5.29 5.89
C ARG A 44 18.47 -5.46 7.14
N CYS A 45 18.06 -4.82 8.23
CA CYS A 45 18.78 -4.85 9.49
C CYS A 45 18.55 -6.17 10.22
N LYS A 46 19.61 -6.69 10.88
CA LYS A 46 19.57 -7.98 11.59
C LYS A 46 19.44 -7.85 13.10
N SER A 47 19.88 -6.74 13.70
CA SER A 47 19.76 -6.52 15.14
C SER A 47 18.43 -5.84 15.50
N PRO A 48 17.79 -6.18 16.64
CA PRO A 48 16.52 -5.58 17.04
C PRO A 48 16.55 -4.05 17.12
N ALA A 49 17.65 -3.47 17.57
CA ALA A 49 17.81 -2.02 17.68
C ALA A 49 17.83 -1.35 16.30
N MET A 50 18.53 -1.94 15.33
CA MET A 50 18.59 -1.43 13.96
C MET A 50 17.27 -1.64 13.20
N VAL A 51 16.57 -2.75 13.42
CA VAL A 51 15.23 -2.99 12.86
C VAL A 51 14.25 -1.91 13.34
N ARG A 52 14.29 -1.53 14.63
CA ARG A 52 13.46 -0.43 15.14
C ARG A 52 13.80 0.90 14.46
N LYS A 53 15.07 1.21 14.25
CA LYS A 53 15.49 2.43 13.54
C LYS A 53 15.01 2.44 12.11
N GLU A 54 15.14 1.33 11.38
CA GLU A 54 14.67 1.16 10.01
C GLU A 54 13.15 1.37 9.93
N LEU A 55 12.39 0.79 10.86
CA LEU A 55 10.95 0.99 10.97
C LEU A 55 10.58 2.47 11.18
N TRP A 56 11.18 3.11 12.18
CA TRP A 56 10.88 4.51 12.49
C TRP A 56 11.28 5.47 11.37
N THR A 57 12.41 5.23 10.71
CA THR A 57 12.85 6.02 9.56
C THR A 57 11.88 5.88 8.40
N THR A 58 11.37 4.66 8.14
CA THR A 58 10.38 4.42 7.09
C THR A 58 9.05 5.10 7.40
N LEU A 59 8.58 5.06 8.65
CA LEU A 59 7.37 5.76 9.07
C LEU A 59 7.52 7.29 8.97
N LEU A 60 8.69 7.81 9.35
CA LEU A 60 8.99 9.23 9.17
C LEU A 60 8.96 9.63 7.69
N ALA A 61 9.62 8.87 6.82
CA ALA A 61 9.60 9.11 5.38
C ALA A 61 8.16 9.07 4.83
N TYR A 62 7.36 8.10 5.25
CA TYR A 62 5.95 8.01 4.90
C TYR A 62 5.19 9.30 5.27
N ASN A 63 5.34 9.77 6.50
CA ASN A 63 4.68 10.97 6.99
C ASN A 63 5.12 12.22 6.22
N LEU A 64 6.41 12.38 5.96
CA LEU A 64 6.94 13.52 5.19
C LEU A 64 6.36 13.55 3.77
N ILE A 65 6.30 12.41 3.08
CA ILE A 65 5.72 12.32 1.73
C ILE A 65 4.22 12.63 1.77
N ARG A 66 3.48 12.11 2.77
CA ARG A 66 2.05 12.39 2.94
C ARG A 66 1.79 13.87 3.24
N THR A 67 2.60 14.48 4.09
CA THR A 67 2.51 15.93 4.39
C THR A 67 2.77 16.76 3.15
N THR A 68 3.78 16.40 2.35
CA THR A 68 4.06 17.09 1.07
C THR A 68 2.90 16.95 0.08
N ALA A 69 2.31 15.74 -0.03
CA ALA A 69 1.13 15.52 -0.87
C ALA A 69 -0.10 16.29 -0.35
N ALA A 70 -0.28 16.40 0.96
CA ALA A 70 -1.36 17.21 1.56
C ALA A 70 -1.17 18.70 1.28
N ALA A 71 0.06 19.21 1.40
CA ALA A 71 0.37 20.58 1.05
C ALA A 71 0.11 20.88 -0.43
N ALA A 72 0.48 19.96 -1.33
CA ALA A 72 0.17 20.07 -2.76
C ALA A 72 -1.35 20.10 -3.01
N ALA A 73 -2.10 19.26 -2.30
CA ALA A 73 -3.55 19.18 -2.43
C ALA A 73 -4.23 20.50 -1.98
N VAL A 74 -3.83 21.03 -0.82
CA VAL A 74 -4.35 22.32 -0.32
C VAL A 74 -4.05 23.47 -1.29
N LEU A 75 -2.81 23.55 -1.79
CA LEU A 75 -2.40 24.62 -2.70
C LEU A 75 -3.16 24.59 -4.04
N HIS A 76 -3.63 23.44 -4.48
CA HIS A 76 -4.27 23.25 -5.78
C HIS A 76 -5.75 22.82 -5.67
N ASP A 77 -6.39 23.04 -4.52
CA ASP A 77 -7.80 22.73 -4.25
C ASP A 77 -8.18 21.29 -4.60
N LYS A 78 -7.38 20.33 -4.12
CA LYS A 78 -7.57 18.91 -4.36
C LYS A 78 -7.72 18.12 -3.07
N GLN A 79 -8.27 16.94 -3.16
CA GLN A 79 -8.37 16.02 -2.03
C GLN A 79 -7.03 15.27 -1.82
N PRO A 80 -6.39 15.33 -0.64
CA PRO A 80 -5.09 14.70 -0.40
C PRO A 80 -5.05 13.20 -0.70
N ARG A 81 -6.17 12.51 -0.47
CA ARG A 81 -6.29 11.06 -0.71
C ARG A 81 -6.45 10.70 -2.20
N HIS A 82 -6.78 11.66 -3.03
CA HIS A 82 -6.85 11.45 -4.48
C HIS A 82 -5.48 11.58 -5.16
N LEU A 83 -4.46 12.08 -4.46
CA LEU A 83 -3.11 12.17 -5.01
C LEU A 83 -2.34 10.83 -4.87
N SER A 84 -1.60 10.49 -5.91
CA SER A 84 -0.80 9.26 -5.95
C SER A 84 0.38 9.32 -4.99
N PHE A 85 0.38 8.46 -3.97
CA PHE A 85 1.51 8.35 -3.03
C PHE A 85 2.81 7.94 -3.73
N THR A 86 2.74 7.00 -4.67
CA THR A 86 3.92 6.53 -5.40
C THR A 86 4.54 7.64 -6.24
N SER A 87 3.72 8.41 -6.93
CA SER A 87 4.22 9.56 -7.71
C SER A 87 4.79 10.65 -6.81
N ALA A 88 4.11 10.97 -5.69
CA ALA A 88 4.63 11.92 -4.71
C ALA A 88 6.01 11.47 -4.17
N CYS A 89 6.17 10.19 -3.84
CA CYS A 89 7.44 9.63 -3.41
C CYS A 89 8.55 9.82 -4.47
N GLN A 90 8.26 9.53 -5.73
CA GLN A 90 9.21 9.67 -6.83
C GLN A 90 9.63 11.13 -7.05
N TYR A 91 8.67 12.06 -7.03
CA TYR A 91 8.96 13.48 -7.20
C TYR A 91 9.74 14.06 -6.02
N VAL A 92 9.42 13.69 -4.79
CA VAL A 92 10.18 14.10 -3.60
C VAL A 92 11.63 13.60 -3.68
N LEU A 93 11.85 12.34 -4.05
CA LEU A 93 13.18 11.77 -4.21
C LEU A 93 13.97 12.48 -5.33
N ALA A 94 13.36 12.69 -6.49
CA ALA A 94 13.99 13.40 -7.60
C ALA A 94 14.33 14.84 -7.23
N SER A 95 13.43 15.51 -6.50
CA SER A 95 13.66 16.86 -5.96
C SER A 95 14.87 16.90 -5.02
N TRP A 96 14.95 15.96 -4.07
CA TRP A 96 16.09 15.87 -3.15
C TRP A 96 17.42 15.65 -3.88
N MET A 97 17.45 14.74 -4.85
CA MET A 97 18.65 14.53 -5.65
C MET A 97 19.06 15.80 -6.41
N SER A 98 18.10 16.50 -7.00
CA SER A 98 18.36 17.76 -7.73
C SER A 98 18.92 18.85 -6.81
N LEU A 99 18.36 19.00 -5.60
CA LEU A 99 18.81 20.00 -4.62
C LEU A 99 20.17 19.64 -4.01
N SER A 100 20.46 18.36 -3.81
CA SER A 100 21.72 17.90 -3.23
C SER A 100 22.91 18.06 -4.19
N CYS A 101 22.68 18.00 -5.49
CA CYS A 101 23.73 18.11 -6.51
C CYS A 101 24.09 19.56 -6.88
N ASN A 102 23.28 20.54 -6.47
CA ASN A 102 23.45 21.93 -6.86
C ASN A 102 23.51 22.86 -5.65
N GLN A 103 24.45 23.81 -5.62
CA GLN A 103 24.39 24.94 -4.69
C GLN A 103 23.32 25.90 -5.19
N ILE A 104 22.14 25.86 -4.53
CA ILE A 104 20.96 26.61 -4.99
C ILE A 104 20.67 27.74 -4.01
N SER A 105 20.41 28.95 -4.52
CA SER A 105 19.97 30.09 -3.71
C SER A 105 18.59 29.83 -3.09
N ALA A 106 18.26 30.49 -1.98
CA ALA A 106 16.98 30.35 -1.29
C ALA A 106 15.78 30.59 -2.20
N GLU A 107 15.85 31.60 -3.07
CA GLU A 107 14.79 31.90 -4.05
C GLU A 107 14.55 30.77 -5.05
N ARG A 108 15.62 30.13 -5.50
CA ARG A 108 15.53 28.95 -6.39
C ARG A 108 14.96 27.73 -5.67
N VAL A 109 15.27 27.55 -4.39
CA VAL A 109 14.69 26.49 -3.57
C VAL A 109 13.17 26.68 -3.48
N GLU A 110 12.70 27.91 -3.21
CA GLU A 110 11.26 28.18 -3.14
C GLU A 110 10.54 27.93 -4.48
N ALA A 111 11.12 28.39 -5.58
CA ALA A 111 10.58 28.14 -6.92
C ALA A 111 10.55 26.62 -7.23
N HIS A 112 11.59 25.88 -6.81
CA HIS A 112 11.67 24.44 -6.96
C HIS A 112 10.59 23.72 -6.13
N CYS A 113 10.37 24.14 -4.89
CA CYS A 113 9.31 23.58 -4.03
C CYS A 113 7.92 23.85 -4.61
N ARG A 114 7.64 25.05 -5.11
CA ARG A 114 6.37 25.35 -5.79
C ARG A 114 6.14 24.45 -7.01
N LYS A 115 7.17 24.24 -7.83
CA LYS A 115 7.11 23.34 -8.97
C LYS A 115 6.87 21.88 -8.54
N LEU A 116 7.54 21.41 -7.49
CA LEU A 116 7.34 20.10 -6.91
C LEU A 116 5.89 19.87 -6.49
N LEU A 117 5.31 20.81 -5.74
CA LEU A 117 3.92 20.72 -5.28
C LEU A 117 2.93 20.69 -6.46
N ALA A 118 3.16 21.52 -7.49
CA ALA A 118 2.35 21.50 -8.70
C ALA A 118 2.43 20.13 -9.43
N GLN A 119 3.62 19.57 -9.56
CA GLN A 119 3.80 18.25 -10.19
C GLN A 119 3.09 17.15 -9.42
N ILE A 120 3.17 17.15 -8.08
CA ILE A 120 2.46 16.18 -7.23
C ILE A 120 0.95 16.34 -7.38
N ALA A 121 0.44 17.58 -7.43
CA ALA A 121 -0.98 17.86 -7.57
C ALA A 121 -1.56 17.36 -8.92
N HIS A 122 -0.77 17.27 -9.97
CA HIS A 122 -1.20 16.69 -11.24
C HIS A 122 -1.29 15.15 -11.24
N CYS A 123 -0.70 14.49 -10.23
CA CYS A 123 -0.67 13.03 -10.14
C CYS A 123 -1.88 12.47 -9.37
N GLU A 124 -3.07 12.63 -9.89
CA GLU A 124 -4.27 12.05 -9.28
C GLU A 124 -4.38 10.54 -9.53
N VAL A 125 -4.89 9.85 -8.52
CA VAL A 125 -5.30 8.44 -8.66
C VAL A 125 -6.58 8.41 -9.48
N ALA A 126 -6.62 7.57 -10.52
CA ALA A 126 -7.79 7.43 -11.36
C ALA A 126 -9.03 7.09 -10.52
N ASN A 127 -10.00 7.99 -10.50
CA ASN A 127 -11.31 7.73 -9.92
C ASN A 127 -12.08 6.85 -10.93
N ARG A 128 -12.52 5.67 -10.48
CA ARG A 128 -13.28 4.72 -11.30
C ARG A 128 -14.61 4.41 -10.63
N PRO A 129 -15.54 5.37 -10.61
CA PRO A 129 -16.86 5.16 -10.01
C PRO A 129 -17.57 4.02 -10.74
N GLY A 130 -18.27 3.18 -9.99
CA GLY A 130 -19.03 2.06 -10.54
C GLY A 130 -18.20 0.87 -11.00
N ARG A 131 -16.89 0.82 -10.75
CA ARG A 131 -16.07 -0.35 -11.04
C ARG A 131 -16.47 -1.53 -10.17
N ILE A 132 -17.18 -2.48 -10.77
CA ILE A 132 -17.51 -3.77 -10.15
C ILE A 132 -16.48 -4.77 -10.68
N GLU A 133 -15.58 -5.24 -9.80
CA GLU A 133 -14.71 -6.36 -10.13
C GLU A 133 -15.27 -7.64 -9.52
N PRO A 134 -15.75 -8.59 -10.34
CA PRO A 134 -16.17 -9.88 -9.84
C PRO A 134 -14.96 -10.57 -9.19
N ARG A 135 -15.03 -10.79 -7.89
CA ARG A 135 -14.01 -11.59 -7.19
C ARG A 135 -14.23 -13.05 -7.52
N VAL A 136 -13.44 -13.56 -8.43
CA VAL A 136 -13.33 -15.01 -8.60
C VAL A 136 -12.71 -15.55 -7.31
N LEU A 137 -13.40 -16.47 -6.64
CA LEU A 137 -12.82 -17.25 -5.55
C LEU A 137 -11.55 -17.91 -6.09
N LYS A 138 -10.39 -17.35 -5.76
CA LYS A 138 -9.11 -18.02 -5.98
C LYS A 138 -9.13 -19.24 -5.06
N ARG A 139 -9.59 -20.39 -5.59
CA ARG A 139 -9.29 -21.65 -4.94
C ARG A 139 -7.78 -21.67 -4.76
N ARG A 140 -7.32 -21.73 -3.51
CA ARG A 140 -5.91 -22.03 -3.24
C ARG A 140 -5.59 -23.23 -4.10
N ARG A 141 -4.61 -23.14 -5.00
CA ARG A 141 -4.05 -24.33 -5.62
C ARG A 141 -3.77 -25.25 -4.46
N HIS A 142 -4.43 -26.42 -4.45
CA HIS A 142 -4.18 -27.42 -3.42
C HIS A 142 -2.67 -27.63 -3.43
N GLY A 143 -2.00 -27.25 -2.34
CA GLY A 143 -0.62 -27.65 -2.14
C GLY A 143 -0.58 -29.16 -2.35
N TYR A 144 0.47 -29.67 -2.95
CA TYR A 144 0.66 -31.10 -3.10
C TYR A 144 0.29 -31.75 -1.77
N LYS A 145 -0.71 -32.64 -1.78
CA LYS A 145 -1.05 -33.41 -0.59
C LYS A 145 0.24 -34.10 -0.15
N LEU A 146 0.61 -33.89 1.11
CA LEU A 146 1.73 -34.61 1.69
C LEU A 146 1.53 -36.11 1.41
N MET A 147 2.56 -36.75 0.86
CA MET A 147 2.50 -38.20 0.61
C MET A 147 2.29 -38.90 1.93
N GLN A 148 1.17 -39.56 2.08
CA GLN A 148 0.83 -40.36 3.28
C GLN A 148 1.50 -41.75 3.29
N GLU A 149 2.00 -42.17 2.13
CA GLU A 149 2.67 -43.45 1.93
C GLU A 149 4.00 -43.29 1.17
N PRO A 150 4.96 -44.16 1.34
CA PRO A 150 6.21 -44.12 0.58
C PRO A 150 5.96 -44.09 -0.92
N ARG A 151 6.76 -43.28 -1.64
CA ARG A 151 6.63 -43.08 -3.10
C ARG A 151 6.62 -44.40 -3.90
N ALA A 152 7.38 -45.39 -3.47
CA ALA A 152 7.45 -46.70 -4.11
C ALA A 152 6.08 -47.42 -4.08
N VAL A 153 5.37 -47.36 -2.97
CA VAL A 153 4.04 -47.97 -2.79
C VAL A 153 3.00 -47.28 -3.68
N LEU A 154 3.01 -45.95 -3.70
CA LEU A 154 2.11 -45.15 -4.57
C LEU A 154 2.38 -45.42 -6.05
N LYS A 155 3.66 -45.56 -6.44
CA LYS A 155 4.06 -45.86 -7.82
C LYS A 155 3.58 -47.26 -8.23
N ALA A 156 3.77 -48.28 -7.40
CA ALA A 156 3.29 -49.67 -7.66
C ALA A 156 1.76 -49.70 -7.85
N ARG A 157 1.01 -48.99 -6.98
CA ARG A 157 -0.45 -48.89 -7.05
C ARG A 157 -0.93 -48.21 -8.34
N LEU A 158 -0.22 -47.15 -8.82
CA LEU A 158 -0.53 -46.46 -10.08
C LEU A 158 -0.25 -47.33 -11.31
N LEU A 159 0.80 -48.13 -11.29
CA LEU A 159 1.13 -49.05 -12.37
C LEU A 159 0.09 -50.18 -12.48
N HIS A 160 -0.28 -50.78 -11.35
CA HIS A 160 -1.32 -51.82 -11.30
C HIS A 160 -2.71 -51.33 -11.77
N ARG A 161 -2.99 -50.03 -11.61
CA ARG A 161 -4.25 -49.43 -12.08
C ARG A 161 -4.25 -49.11 -13.58
N LYS A 162 -3.08 -49.00 -14.22
CA LYS A 162 -2.95 -48.83 -15.67
C LYS A 162 -3.11 -50.18 -16.43
N ASP A 163 -2.83 -51.29 -15.77
CA ASP A 163 -2.98 -52.61 -16.35
C ASP A 163 -4.44 -53.10 -16.32
N LEU A 164 -5.35 -52.34 -15.71
CA LEU A 164 -6.79 -52.61 -15.62
C LEU A 164 -7.66 -51.71 -16.54
N LEU A 165 -7.04 -50.82 -17.36
CA LEU A 165 -7.67 -49.99 -18.38
C LEU A 165 -7.21 -50.36 -19.78
#